data_3056541ed82f0affc3e0cab40f6abc23
#
_entry.id   3056541ed82f0affc3e0cab40f6abc23
#
_cell.length_a   1.000
_cell.length_b   1.000
_cell.length_c   1.000
_cell.angle_alpha   90.00
_cell.angle_beta   90.00
_cell.angle_gamma   90.00
#
_symmetry.space_group_name_H-M   'P 1'
#
loop_
_entity.id
_entity.type
_entity.pdbx_description
1 polymer ?
#
loop_
_entity_poly.entity_id
_entity_poly.type
_entity_poly.pdbx_seq_one_letter_code
_entity_poly.pdbx_strand_id
1 'polypeptide(L)'
;MGNKSIAQRINEYLGTNYKGLIRCFQWYDISKHQNLSEDFIREFQDNVHWDCISKHQNLSESFIREFQDEVDWNLISAKQKLSESFIREFQDKVNWYDISIYQNLSEDFIRELQGKVNWHKISEYQKLSEDFIREYQDNVNWVYISTYQKLSESFIREFQDKVNWNRISEYQKLSEDFIREFRNKVSWYLISKHQKLSNEFIEEFKGRFNLNRIKGSWHYKTTEEKKQAVIATGLYECHDTYFLAYKGIRSDRYSKFNFQYKYEKDGIYESWCDCSNDENSFGLSVWDESNARVYCGELVVRVKVNYEDVGRVVHDGGKIRCFKLEVLD
;
A
#
# COMPACT_ATOMS: atom_id res chain seq x y z
N MET A 1 4.32 -20.62 -50.33
CA MET A 1 3.52 -20.44 -49.07
C MET A 1 2.91 -19.07 -49.14
N GLY A 2 1.57 -18.94 -49.18
CA GLY A 2 0.90 -17.62 -49.28
C GLY A 2 1.13 -16.80 -48.01
N ASN A 3 1.49 -15.50 -48.18
CA ASN A 3 1.66 -14.57 -47.06
C ASN A 3 0.32 -14.44 -46.32
N LYS A 4 0.27 -14.85 -45.05
CA LYS A 4 -0.90 -14.66 -44.18
C LYS A 4 -1.20 -13.16 -44.05
N SER A 5 -2.48 -12.79 -44.08
CA SER A 5 -2.89 -11.40 -43.77
C SER A 5 -2.60 -11.05 -42.30
N ILE A 6 -2.49 -9.74 -42.01
CA ILE A 6 -2.33 -9.25 -40.60
C ILE A 6 -3.45 -9.81 -39.72
N ALA A 7 -4.70 -9.78 -40.16
CA ALA A 7 -5.83 -10.31 -39.39
C ALA A 7 -5.68 -11.83 -39.11
N GLN A 8 -5.17 -12.63 -40.03
CA GLN A 8 -4.91 -14.06 -39.81
C GLN A 8 -3.81 -14.27 -38.75
N ARG A 9 -2.73 -13.49 -38.82
CA ARG A 9 -1.64 -13.58 -37.83
C ARG A 9 -2.10 -13.18 -36.43
N ILE A 10 -2.87 -12.09 -36.31
CA ILE A 10 -3.46 -11.65 -35.01
C ILE A 10 -4.38 -12.74 -34.46
N ASN A 11 -5.25 -13.33 -35.28
CA ASN A 11 -6.15 -14.40 -34.86
C ASN A 11 -5.40 -15.63 -34.34
N GLU A 12 -4.26 -15.96 -34.92
CA GLU A 12 -3.40 -17.08 -34.48
C GLU A 12 -2.79 -16.81 -33.10
N TYR A 13 -2.35 -15.56 -32.84
CA TYR A 13 -1.79 -15.19 -31.54
C TYR A 13 -2.86 -15.11 -30.45
N LEU A 14 -4.01 -14.49 -30.75
CA LEU A 14 -4.99 -14.11 -29.75
C LEU A 14 -6.22 -15.03 -29.69
N GLY A 15 -6.32 -16.02 -30.59
CA GLY A 15 -7.51 -16.87 -30.69
C GLY A 15 -8.78 -16.10 -31.09
N THR A 16 -8.65 -14.96 -31.78
CA THR A 16 -9.73 -14.06 -32.15
C THR A 16 -10.26 -14.35 -33.57
N ASN A 17 -11.22 -13.58 -34.03
CA ASN A 17 -11.84 -13.75 -35.35
C ASN A 17 -11.93 -12.40 -36.12
N TYR A 18 -10.84 -11.65 -36.14
CA TYR A 18 -10.73 -10.44 -36.93
C TYR A 18 -10.80 -10.75 -38.45
N LYS A 19 -11.48 -9.92 -39.19
CA LYS A 19 -11.63 -10.05 -40.67
C LYS A 19 -11.25 -8.75 -41.35
N GLY A 20 -10.53 -8.87 -42.47
CA GLY A 20 -10.14 -7.74 -43.30
C GLY A 20 -9.04 -6.87 -42.71
N LEU A 21 -9.07 -5.59 -42.99
CA LEU A 21 -8.08 -4.61 -42.53
C LEU A 21 -8.33 -4.26 -41.06
N ILE A 22 -7.32 -4.35 -40.23
CA ILE A 22 -7.38 -3.90 -38.82
C ILE A 22 -7.24 -2.38 -38.80
N ARG A 23 -8.23 -1.70 -38.22
CA ARG A 23 -8.28 -0.24 -38.12
C ARG A 23 -7.59 0.26 -36.83
N CYS A 24 -7.22 1.53 -36.81
CA CYS A 24 -6.51 2.17 -35.68
C CYS A 24 -7.21 1.92 -34.29
N PHE A 25 -8.55 2.09 -34.23
CA PHE A 25 -9.27 1.85 -32.97
C PHE A 25 -9.22 0.39 -32.51
N GLN A 26 -9.11 -0.58 -33.42
CA GLN A 26 -8.95 -2.00 -33.08
C GLN A 26 -7.54 -2.26 -32.54
N TRP A 27 -6.52 -1.60 -33.06
CA TRP A 27 -5.17 -1.66 -32.52
C TRP A 27 -5.07 -1.07 -31.11
N TYR A 28 -5.81 0.03 -30.85
CA TYR A 28 -5.93 0.57 -29.48
C TYR A 28 -6.54 -0.47 -28.53
N ASP A 29 -7.67 -1.09 -28.92
CA ASP A 29 -8.34 -2.10 -28.09
C ASP A 29 -7.47 -3.36 -27.90
N ILE A 30 -6.76 -3.82 -28.94
CA ILE A 30 -5.81 -4.92 -28.87
C ILE A 30 -4.69 -4.58 -27.87
N SER A 31 -4.05 -3.42 -28.02
CA SER A 31 -2.94 -2.99 -27.18
C SER A 31 -3.33 -2.82 -25.72
N LYS A 32 -4.60 -2.47 -25.45
CA LYS A 32 -5.10 -2.17 -24.11
C LYS A 32 -5.71 -3.38 -23.39
N HIS A 33 -6.49 -4.19 -24.09
CA HIS A 33 -7.39 -5.16 -23.47
C HIS A 33 -7.00 -6.62 -23.70
N GLN A 34 -6.11 -6.90 -24.66
CA GLN A 34 -5.61 -8.26 -24.89
C GLN A 34 -4.34 -8.49 -24.03
N ASN A 35 -4.12 -9.73 -23.63
CA ASN A 35 -2.86 -10.12 -23.01
C ASN A 35 -1.88 -10.48 -24.14
N LEU A 36 -0.96 -9.57 -24.44
CA LEU A 36 -0.05 -9.69 -25.56
C LEU A 36 1.29 -10.30 -25.12
N SER A 37 1.80 -11.25 -25.93
CA SER A 37 3.19 -11.68 -25.78
C SER A 37 4.15 -10.64 -26.35
N GLU A 38 5.38 -10.60 -25.83
CA GLU A 38 6.41 -9.70 -26.38
C GLU A 38 6.69 -9.98 -27.86
N ASP A 39 6.62 -11.25 -28.28
CA ASP A 39 6.79 -11.62 -29.70
C ASP A 39 5.68 -11.05 -30.58
N PHE A 40 4.44 -11.02 -30.08
CA PHE A 40 3.34 -10.32 -30.77
C PHE A 40 3.64 -8.83 -30.90
N ILE A 41 4.10 -8.19 -29.83
CA ILE A 41 4.38 -6.74 -29.85
C ILE A 41 5.53 -6.44 -30.80
N ARG A 42 6.60 -7.28 -30.84
CA ARG A 42 7.71 -7.16 -31.80
C ARG A 42 7.24 -7.27 -33.25
N GLU A 43 6.37 -8.25 -33.53
CA GLU A 43 5.86 -8.46 -34.88
C GLU A 43 5.00 -7.30 -35.38
N PHE A 44 4.26 -6.65 -34.47
CA PHE A 44 3.33 -5.59 -34.81
C PHE A 44 3.72 -4.22 -34.23
N GLN A 45 5.01 -3.98 -34.00
CA GLN A 45 5.54 -2.77 -33.36
C GLN A 45 5.09 -1.46 -34.01
N ASP A 46 4.93 -1.44 -35.34
CA ASP A 46 4.46 -0.26 -36.09
C ASP A 46 2.95 0.00 -35.99
N ASN A 47 2.21 -0.92 -35.37
CA ASN A 47 0.76 -0.88 -35.31
C ASN A 47 0.21 -0.71 -33.91
N VAL A 48 0.91 -1.22 -32.89
CA VAL A 48 0.49 -1.14 -31.49
C VAL A 48 0.52 0.29 -30.95
N HIS A 49 -0.29 0.55 -29.93
CA HIS A 49 -0.26 1.82 -29.22
C HIS A 49 0.69 1.71 -28.03
N TRP A 50 1.86 2.29 -28.13
CA TRP A 50 2.95 2.14 -27.17
C TRP A 50 2.63 2.67 -25.77
N ASP A 51 1.79 3.70 -25.63
CA ASP A 51 1.25 4.13 -24.34
C ASP A 51 0.35 3.06 -23.68
N CYS A 52 -0.49 2.37 -24.48
CA CYS A 52 -1.26 1.24 -23.99
C CYS A 52 -0.37 0.03 -23.64
N ILE A 53 0.63 -0.27 -24.47
CA ILE A 53 1.62 -1.32 -24.21
C ILE A 53 2.36 -1.03 -22.90
N SER A 54 2.93 0.16 -22.75
CA SER A 54 3.68 0.58 -21.55
C SER A 54 2.86 0.50 -20.28
N LYS A 55 1.53 0.76 -20.37
CA LYS A 55 0.63 0.83 -19.23
C LYS A 55 -0.01 -0.50 -18.84
N HIS A 56 -0.39 -1.31 -19.84
CA HIS A 56 -1.31 -2.44 -19.63
C HIS A 56 -0.69 -3.82 -19.86
N GLN A 57 0.47 -3.90 -20.54
CA GLN A 57 1.14 -5.16 -20.78
C GLN A 57 2.22 -5.42 -19.73
N ASN A 58 2.48 -6.70 -19.47
CA ASN A 58 3.62 -7.12 -18.64
C ASN A 58 4.87 -7.22 -19.53
N LEU A 59 5.82 -6.30 -19.33
CA LEU A 59 7.02 -6.21 -20.14
C LEU A 59 8.25 -6.65 -19.33
N SER A 60 9.11 -7.45 -19.95
CA SER A 60 10.42 -7.73 -19.38
C SER A 60 11.36 -6.52 -19.53
N GLU A 61 12.33 -6.40 -18.65
CA GLU A 61 13.36 -5.35 -18.76
C GLU A 61 14.16 -5.44 -20.07
N SER A 62 14.37 -6.67 -20.58
CA SER A 62 15.02 -6.88 -21.88
C SER A 62 14.18 -6.31 -23.03
N PHE A 63 12.87 -6.48 -22.96
CA PHE A 63 11.96 -5.91 -23.96
C PHE A 63 11.91 -4.38 -23.88
N ILE A 64 11.87 -3.83 -22.67
CA ILE A 64 11.89 -2.37 -22.49
C ILE A 64 13.21 -1.76 -23.02
N ARG A 65 14.36 -2.45 -22.84
CA ARG A 65 15.66 -2.03 -23.43
C ARG A 65 15.61 -2.04 -24.96
N GLU A 66 15.04 -3.08 -25.56
CA GLU A 66 14.91 -3.21 -27.01
C GLU A 66 14.09 -2.07 -27.60
N PHE A 67 13.00 -1.67 -26.94
CA PHE A 67 12.05 -0.65 -27.38
C PHE A 67 12.11 0.65 -26.55
N GLN A 68 13.29 0.99 -26.05
CA GLN A 68 13.50 2.12 -25.14
C GLN A 68 13.13 3.50 -25.70
N ASP A 69 13.03 3.63 -27.02
CA ASP A 69 12.67 4.87 -27.69
C ASP A 69 11.19 4.94 -28.10
N GLU A 70 10.46 3.81 -27.96
CA GLU A 70 9.03 3.71 -28.27
C GLU A 70 8.16 3.75 -27.01
N VAL A 71 8.64 3.20 -25.88
CA VAL A 71 7.89 3.10 -24.63
C VAL A 71 7.68 4.46 -23.98
N ASP A 72 6.54 4.63 -23.29
CA ASP A 72 6.31 5.77 -22.42
C ASP A 72 6.98 5.55 -21.05
N TRP A 73 8.06 6.27 -20.80
CA TRP A 73 8.86 6.12 -19.57
C TRP A 73 8.12 6.52 -18.28
N ASN A 74 7.12 7.41 -18.34
CA ASN A 74 6.28 7.71 -17.19
C ASN A 74 5.43 6.49 -16.83
N LEU A 75 4.81 5.87 -17.86
CA LEU A 75 4.00 4.66 -17.66
C LEU A 75 4.86 3.46 -17.27
N ILE A 76 6.05 3.29 -17.86
CA ILE A 76 7.03 2.27 -17.46
C ILE A 76 7.38 2.44 -15.98
N SER A 77 7.78 3.65 -15.56
CA SER A 77 8.15 3.95 -14.16
C SER A 77 7.03 3.66 -13.16
N ALA A 78 5.77 3.94 -13.56
CA ALA A 78 4.60 3.80 -12.70
C ALA A 78 3.97 2.39 -12.71
N LYS A 79 4.10 1.62 -13.81
CA LYS A 79 3.30 0.41 -14.01
C LYS A 79 4.09 -0.86 -14.14
N GLN A 80 5.35 -0.78 -14.61
CA GLN A 80 6.20 -1.96 -14.74
C GLN A 80 6.98 -2.22 -13.44
N LYS A 81 7.34 -3.47 -13.22
CA LYS A 81 8.18 -3.87 -12.09
C LYS A 81 9.63 -3.82 -12.54
N LEU A 82 10.38 -2.87 -12.00
CA LEU A 82 11.75 -2.61 -12.41
C LEU A 82 12.74 -2.99 -11.31
N SER A 83 13.87 -3.60 -11.71
CA SER A 83 15.00 -3.80 -10.80
C SER A 83 15.77 -2.49 -10.60
N GLU A 84 16.45 -2.36 -9.47
CA GLU A 84 17.33 -1.22 -9.20
C GLU A 84 18.45 -1.10 -10.25
N SER A 85 18.96 -2.24 -10.76
CA SER A 85 19.96 -2.25 -11.82
C SER A 85 19.42 -1.65 -13.12
N PHE A 86 18.17 -1.93 -13.46
CA PHE A 86 17.50 -1.37 -14.62
C PHE A 86 17.23 0.14 -14.43
N ILE A 87 16.72 0.53 -13.26
CA ILE A 87 16.50 1.96 -12.96
C ILE A 87 17.80 2.75 -13.02
N ARG A 88 18.92 2.17 -12.55
CA ARG A 88 20.26 2.78 -12.62
C ARG A 88 20.73 2.93 -14.07
N GLU A 89 20.52 1.94 -14.92
CA GLU A 89 20.85 1.97 -16.34
C GLU A 89 20.10 3.10 -17.07
N PHE A 90 18.81 3.26 -16.77
CA PHE A 90 17.93 4.24 -17.41
C PHE A 90 17.59 5.45 -16.53
N GLN A 91 18.49 5.82 -15.62
CA GLN A 91 18.28 6.87 -14.64
C GLN A 91 17.92 8.25 -15.21
N ASP A 92 18.22 8.51 -16.47
CA ASP A 92 17.92 9.76 -17.17
C ASP A 92 16.63 9.70 -18.01
N LYS A 93 16.04 8.50 -18.17
CA LYS A 93 14.76 8.28 -18.87
C LYS A 93 13.59 8.07 -17.92
N VAL A 94 13.80 7.43 -16.77
CA VAL A 94 12.75 7.12 -15.78
C VAL A 94 12.17 8.39 -15.14
N ASN A 95 10.90 8.30 -14.77
CA ASN A 95 10.24 9.33 -13.96
C ASN A 95 10.51 9.10 -12.48
N TRP A 96 11.37 9.88 -11.87
CA TRP A 96 11.77 9.74 -10.47
C TRP A 96 10.65 9.95 -9.46
N TYR A 97 9.62 10.71 -9.81
CA TYR A 97 8.42 10.85 -8.98
C TYR A 97 7.70 9.49 -8.88
N ASP A 98 7.47 8.85 -10.01
CA ASP A 98 6.80 7.55 -10.09
C ASP A 98 7.67 6.42 -9.54
N ILE A 99 8.97 6.43 -9.82
CA ILE A 99 9.95 5.49 -9.22
C ILE A 99 9.88 5.56 -7.69
N SER A 100 9.87 6.76 -7.11
CA SER A 100 9.82 6.95 -5.65
C SER A 100 8.53 6.45 -5.01
N ILE A 101 7.43 6.35 -5.78
CA ILE A 101 6.13 5.86 -5.31
C ILE A 101 5.98 4.36 -5.51
N TYR A 102 6.24 3.89 -6.74
CA TYR A 102 5.75 2.59 -7.20
C TYR A 102 6.80 1.49 -7.20
N GLN A 103 8.09 1.83 -7.16
CA GLN A 103 9.16 0.83 -7.08
C GLN A 103 9.57 0.59 -5.63
N ASN A 104 10.00 -0.64 -5.33
CA ASN A 104 10.54 -0.98 -4.03
C ASN A 104 12.04 -0.72 -4.03
N LEU A 105 12.48 0.33 -3.35
CA LEU A 105 13.86 0.79 -3.36
C LEU A 105 14.57 0.42 -2.06
N SER A 106 15.78 -0.11 -2.16
CA SER A 106 16.64 -0.28 -1.01
C SER A 106 17.19 1.07 -0.50
N GLU A 107 17.53 1.15 0.77
CA GLU A 107 18.16 2.35 1.33
C GLU A 107 19.50 2.65 0.66
N ASP A 108 20.26 1.63 0.27
CA ASP A 108 21.53 1.80 -0.43
C ASP A 108 21.33 2.41 -1.83
N PHE A 109 20.29 2.00 -2.53
CA PHE A 109 19.93 2.60 -3.81
C PHE A 109 19.45 4.04 -3.66
N ILE A 110 18.68 4.35 -2.61
CA ILE A 110 18.26 5.73 -2.33
C ILE A 110 19.49 6.60 -1.98
N ARG A 111 20.48 6.08 -1.21
CA ARG A 111 21.74 6.79 -0.91
C ARG A 111 22.51 7.11 -2.18
N GLU A 112 22.66 6.14 -3.07
CA GLU A 112 23.38 6.30 -4.34
C GLU A 112 22.75 7.40 -5.21
N LEU A 113 21.42 7.44 -5.29
CA LEU A 113 20.68 8.34 -6.18
C LEU A 113 19.90 9.43 -5.44
N GLN A 114 20.40 9.85 -4.27
CA GLN A 114 19.74 10.81 -3.38
C GLN A 114 19.39 12.15 -4.02
N GLY A 115 20.12 12.58 -5.04
CA GLY A 115 19.86 13.81 -5.81
C GLY A 115 18.76 13.68 -6.86
N LYS A 116 18.29 12.46 -7.15
CA LYS A 116 17.26 12.20 -8.18
C LYS A 116 15.91 11.80 -7.58
N VAL A 117 15.91 11.10 -6.43
CA VAL A 117 14.68 10.64 -5.78
C VAL A 117 13.80 11.79 -5.29
N ASN A 118 12.51 11.57 -5.27
CA ASN A 118 11.56 12.50 -4.66
C ASN A 118 11.43 12.22 -3.16
N TRP A 119 12.10 13.00 -2.31
CA TRP A 119 12.16 12.81 -0.86
C TRP A 119 10.79 12.83 -0.16
N HIS A 120 9.80 13.61 -0.70
CA HIS A 120 8.43 13.56 -0.20
C HIS A 120 7.83 12.17 -0.40
N LYS A 121 8.03 11.59 -1.60
CA LYS A 121 7.49 10.27 -1.94
C LYS A 121 8.27 9.14 -1.27
N ILE A 122 9.58 9.27 -1.14
CA ILE A 122 10.42 8.36 -0.34
C ILE A 122 9.90 8.31 1.11
N SER A 123 9.69 9.46 1.75
CA SER A 123 9.18 9.54 3.12
C SER A 123 7.78 8.94 3.30
N GLU A 124 6.94 9.00 2.27
CA GLU A 124 5.55 8.56 2.28
C GLU A 124 5.41 7.08 1.95
N TYR A 125 6.14 6.57 0.95
CA TYR A 125 5.87 5.26 0.35
C TYR A 125 6.94 4.21 0.61
N GLN A 126 8.20 4.59 0.84
CA GLN A 126 9.28 3.64 1.09
C GLN A 126 9.36 3.25 2.57
N LYS A 127 9.82 2.04 2.85
CA LYS A 127 10.11 1.61 4.21
C LYS A 127 11.52 2.06 4.58
N LEU A 128 11.62 2.94 5.58
CA LEU A 128 12.88 3.50 6.03
C LEU A 128 13.23 3.06 7.45
N SER A 129 14.50 2.73 7.67
CA SER A 129 15.02 2.51 9.02
C SER A 129 15.20 3.85 9.76
N GLU A 130 15.19 3.81 11.09
CA GLU A 130 15.47 5.00 11.90
C GLU A 130 16.87 5.54 11.64
N ASP A 131 17.85 4.66 11.39
CA ASP A 131 19.24 5.07 11.06
C ASP A 131 19.31 5.80 9.73
N PHE A 132 18.55 5.33 8.72
CA PHE A 132 18.47 6.04 7.46
C PHE A 132 17.78 7.42 7.60
N ILE A 133 16.71 7.50 8.41
CA ILE A 133 16.03 8.78 8.67
C ILE A 133 16.98 9.75 9.42
N ARG A 134 17.82 9.27 10.35
CA ARG A 134 18.86 10.10 11.01
C ARG A 134 19.85 10.64 10.01
N GLU A 135 20.36 9.79 9.12
CA GLU A 135 21.32 10.16 8.09
C GLU A 135 20.77 11.26 7.17
N TYR A 136 19.48 11.15 6.79
CA TYR A 136 18.83 12.07 5.85
C TYR A 136 17.78 12.99 6.50
N GLN A 137 18.00 13.35 7.76
CA GLN A 137 17.04 14.12 8.58
C GLN A 137 16.66 15.50 8.00
N ASP A 138 17.47 16.06 7.11
CA ASP A 138 17.24 17.35 6.46
C ASP A 138 16.61 17.21 5.06
N ASN A 139 16.54 15.99 4.52
CA ASN A 139 15.94 15.67 3.23
C ASN A 139 14.52 15.13 3.38
N VAL A 140 14.28 14.33 4.41
CA VAL A 140 12.98 13.67 4.63
C VAL A 140 11.86 14.64 4.96
N ASN A 141 10.64 14.27 4.61
CA ASN A 141 9.45 15.02 5.03
C ASN A 141 8.95 14.53 6.38
N TRP A 142 9.16 15.29 7.44
CA TRP A 142 8.83 14.91 8.82
C TRP A 142 7.32 14.69 9.07
N VAL A 143 6.44 15.30 8.28
CA VAL A 143 5.00 15.02 8.35
C VAL A 143 4.74 13.59 7.90
N TYR A 144 5.34 13.17 6.78
CA TYR A 144 5.19 11.82 6.25
C TYR A 144 5.94 10.78 7.09
N ILE A 145 7.15 11.10 7.57
CA ILE A 145 7.87 10.24 8.53
C ILE A 145 7.00 9.99 9.77
N SER A 146 6.44 11.05 10.37
CA SER A 146 5.58 10.92 11.56
C SER A 146 4.28 10.16 11.30
N THR A 147 3.81 10.12 10.04
CA THR A 147 2.57 9.47 9.64
C THR A 147 2.77 8.02 9.23
N TYR A 148 3.76 7.76 8.37
CA TYR A 148 3.83 6.50 7.64
C TYR A 148 4.97 5.57 8.08
N GLN A 149 6.01 6.10 8.75
CA GLN A 149 7.09 5.25 9.26
C GLN A 149 6.75 4.74 10.66
N LYS A 150 7.24 3.54 10.98
CA LYS A 150 7.11 2.99 12.34
C LYS A 150 8.28 3.51 13.18
N LEU A 151 8.00 4.40 14.12
CA LEU A 151 9.00 5.06 14.94
C LEU A 151 9.00 4.50 16.37
N SER A 152 10.19 4.30 16.93
CA SER A 152 10.34 4.03 18.35
C SER A 152 10.16 5.31 19.18
N GLU A 153 9.75 5.16 20.43
CA GLU A 153 9.66 6.30 21.35
C GLU A 153 11.01 6.98 21.59
N SER A 154 12.10 6.21 21.57
CA SER A 154 13.46 6.75 21.67
C SER A 154 13.80 7.64 20.48
N PHE A 155 13.42 7.23 19.27
CA PHE A 155 13.60 8.04 18.08
C PHE A 155 12.73 9.33 18.09
N ILE A 156 11.47 9.22 18.55
CA ILE A 156 10.61 10.40 18.67
C ILE A 156 11.16 11.39 19.71
N ARG A 157 11.76 10.91 20.83
CA ARG A 157 12.44 11.77 21.81
C ARG A 157 13.64 12.50 21.20
N GLU A 158 14.47 11.77 20.45
CA GLU A 158 15.64 12.34 19.76
C GLU A 158 15.25 13.47 18.81
N PHE A 159 14.17 13.27 18.04
CA PHE A 159 13.72 14.22 17.03
C PHE A 159 12.44 14.98 17.44
N GLN A 160 12.23 15.21 18.72
CA GLN A 160 11.05 15.83 19.29
C GLN A 160 10.70 17.22 18.73
N ASP A 161 11.68 17.92 18.15
CA ASP A 161 11.49 19.25 17.56
C ASP A 161 11.30 19.20 16.02
N LYS A 162 11.53 18.06 15.38
CA LYS A 162 11.30 17.83 13.94
C LYS A 162 10.00 17.08 13.65
N VAL A 163 9.58 16.16 14.51
CA VAL A 163 8.37 15.35 14.32
C VAL A 163 7.10 16.19 14.34
N ASN A 164 6.10 15.76 13.59
CA ASN A 164 4.77 16.35 13.64
C ASN A 164 3.95 15.70 14.76
N TRP A 165 3.77 16.41 15.87
CA TRP A 165 3.12 15.90 17.09
C TRP A 165 1.65 15.50 16.89
N ASN A 166 0.92 16.13 15.95
CA ASN A 166 -0.42 15.69 15.60
C ASN A 166 -0.35 14.30 14.94
N ARG A 167 0.57 14.10 14.01
CA ARG A 167 0.75 12.81 13.34
C ARG A 167 1.28 11.74 14.31
N ILE A 168 2.23 12.09 15.18
CA ILE A 168 2.70 11.20 16.26
C ILE A 168 1.51 10.76 17.13
N SER A 169 0.68 11.71 17.59
CA SER A 169 -0.48 11.42 18.43
C SER A 169 -1.54 10.54 17.74
N GLU A 170 -1.67 10.68 16.43
CA GLU A 170 -2.66 10.01 15.60
C GLU A 170 -2.19 8.63 15.12
N TYR A 171 -0.93 8.52 14.68
CA TYR A 171 -0.47 7.37 13.88
C TYR A 171 0.60 6.50 14.56
N GLN A 172 1.26 6.96 15.62
CA GLN A 172 2.25 6.14 16.34
C GLN A 172 1.63 5.45 17.56
N LYS A 173 2.11 4.24 17.86
CA LYS A 173 1.73 3.56 19.10
C LYS A 173 2.56 4.11 20.24
N LEU A 174 1.91 4.77 21.19
CA LEU A 174 2.58 5.43 22.32
C LEU A 174 2.24 4.75 23.63
N SER A 175 3.25 4.60 24.50
CA SER A 175 3.03 4.21 25.89
C SER A 175 2.44 5.38 26.69
N GLU A 176 1.73 5.05 27.77
CA GLU A 176 1.19 6.07 28.68
C GLU A 176 2.30 6.91 29.33
N ASP A 177 3.45 6.31 29.62
CA ASP A 177 4.60 7.01 30.17
C ASP A 177 5.17 8.02 29.17
N PHE A 178 5.24 7.65 27.90
CA PHE A 178 5.63 8.57 26.84
C PHE A 178 4.62 9.73 26.68
N ILE A 179 3.32 9.45 26.76
CA ILE A 179 2.29 10.50 26.70
C ILE A 179 2.39 11.42 27.92
N ARG A 180 2.69 10.91 29.14
CA ARG A 180 2.94 11.71 30.35
C ARG A 180 4.14 12.64 30.17
N GLU A 181 5.25 12.11 29.63
CA GLU A 181 6.47 12.87 29.38
C GLU A 181 6.19 14.03 28.41
N PHE A 182 5.49 13.78 27.32
CA PHE A 182 5.20 14.76 26.27
C PHE A 182 3.78 15.36 26.32
N ARG A 183 3.18 15.41 27.52
CA ARG A 183 1.80 15.89 27.74
C ARG A 183 1.49 17.30 27.23
N ASN A 184 2.51 18.12 26.98
CA ASN A 184 2.37 19.47 26.43
C ASN A 184 2.61 19.55 24.92
N LYS A 185 3.11 18.47 24.29
CA LYS A 185 3.37 18.38 22.83
C LYS A 185 2.30 17.54 22.13
N VAL A 186 1.79 16.50 22.75
CA VAL A 186 0.77 15.62 22.18
C VAL A 186 -0.57 16.34 21.96
N SER A 187 -1.30 15.93 20.94
CA SER A 187 -2.67 16.33 20.73
C SER A 187 -3.62 15.45 21.54
N TRP A 188 -4.11 15.95 22.67
CA TRP A 188 -5.04 15.22 23.55
C TRP A 188 -6.32 14.77 22.84
N TYR A 189 -6.76 15.55 21.84
CA TYR A 189 -7.87 15.17 20.97
C TYR A 189 -7.57 13.89 20.20
N LEU A 190 -6.40 13.81 19.57
CA LEU A 190 -5.98 12.64 18.77
C LEU A 190 -5.62 11.46 19.68
N ILE A 191 -4.94 11.69 20.80
CA ILE A 191 -4.69 10.68 21.83
C ILE A 191 -5.99 10.01 22.25
N SER A 192 -7.02 10.81 22.59
CA SER A 192 -8.32 10.27 23.04
C SER A 192 -9.06 9.46 21.98
N LYS A 193 -8.84 9.79 20.73
CA LYS A 193 -9.48 9.13 19.59
C LYS A 193 -8.77 7.87 19.15
N HIS A 194 -7.46 7.85 19.29
CA HIS A 194 -6.61 6.90 18.59
C HIS A 194 -5.75 6.02 19.49
N GLN A 195 -5.43 6.39 20.72
CA GLN A 195 -4.63 5.56 21.62
C GLN A 195 -5.52 4.69 22.53
N LYS A 196 -5.04 3.49 22.86
CA LYS A 196 -5.65 2.64 23.89
C LYS A 196 -5.05 3.02 25.22
N LEU A 197 -5.87 3.56 26.13
CA LEU A 197 -5.45 4.08 27.42
C LEU A 197 -6.09 3.29 28.55
N SER A 198 -5.40 3.15 29.68
CA SER A 198 -5.97 2.59 30.90
C SER A 198 -6.98 3.51 31.55
N ASN A 199 -7.87 2.95 32.36
CA ASN A 199 -8.84 3.76 33.12
C ASN A 199 -8.11 4.69 34.11
N GLU A 200 -7.03 4.24 34.69
CA GLU A 200 -6.16 5.00 35.59
C GLU A 200 -5.56 6.23 34.91
N PHE A 201 -5.06 6.05 33.68
CA PHE A 201 -4.52 7.15 32.87
C PHE A 201 -5.61 8.16 32.47
N ILE A 202 -6.80 7.67 32.09
CA ILE A 202 -7.94 8.52 31.76
C ILE A 202 -8.38 9.36 32.96
N GLU A 203 -8.40 8.76 34.16
CA GLU A 203 -8.78 9.48 35.38
C GLU A 203 -7.71 10.52 35.77
N GLU A 204 -6.41 10.17 35.65
CA GLU A 204 -5.28 11.08 35.88
C GLU A 204 -5.39 12.36 35.01
N PHE A 205 -5.79 12.20 33.74
CA PHE A 205 -5.86 13.29 32.77
C PHE A 205 -7.30 13.67 32.37
N LYS A 206 -8.31 13.37 33.21
CA LYS A 206 -9.73 13.58 32.88
C LYS A 206 -10.09 14.99 32.39
N GLY A 207 -9.39 16.00 32.84
CA GLY A 207 -9.57 17.39 32.38
C GLY A 207 -9.07 17.67 30.95
N ARG A 208 -8.32 16.75 30.35
CA ARG A 208 -7.79 16.84 28.99
C ARG A 208 -8.64 16.08 27.98
N PHE A 209 -9.53 15.20 28.44
CA PHE A 209 -10.32 14.31 27.60
C PHE A 209 -11.78 14.73 27.46
N ASN A 210 -12.36 14.49 26.29
CA ASN A 210 -13.81 14.42 26.14
C ASN A 210 -14.27 12.98 26.44
N LEU A 211 -14.71 12.73 27.66
CA LEU A 211 -15.06 11.39 28.16
C LEU A 211 -16.20 10.73 27.35
N ASN A 212 -17.16 11.50 26.84
CA ASN A 212 -18.25 10.96 26.00
C ASN A 212 -17.72 10.42 24.68
N ARG A 213 -16.67 11.02 24.15
CA ARG A 213 -16.03 10.59 22.90
C ARG A 213 -15.20 9.34 23.11
N ILE A 214 -14.48 9.25 24.23
CA ILE A 214 -13.71 8.07 24.62
C ILE A 214 -14.60 6.85 24.71
N LYS A 215 -15.71 6.94 25.46
CA LYS A 215 -16.64 5.82 25.66
C LYS A 215 -17.32 5.33 24.38
N GLY A 216 -17.39 6.15 23.35
CA GLY A 216 -17.91 5.77 22.02
C GLY A 216 -16.87 5.23 21.06
N SER A 217 -15.59 5.24 21.43
CA SER A 217 -14.49 4.77 20.56
C SER A 217 -14.46 3.24 20.49
N TRP A 218 -14.10 2.70 19.33
CA TRP A 218 -13.87 1.27 19.13
C TRP A 218 -12.75 0.70 20.00
N HIS A 219 -11.83 1.51 20.49
CA HIS A 219 -10.80 1.10 21.44
C HIS A 219 -11.37 0.56 22.75
N TYR A 220 -12.51 1.08 23.18
CA TYR A 220 -13.15 0.73 24.45
C TYR A 220 -14.30 -0.27 24.29
N LYS A 221 -14.58 -0.74 23.07
CA LYS A 221 -15.49 -1.88 22.86
C LYS A 221 -14.88 -3.15 23.43
N THR A 222 -15.68 -3.88 24.16
CA THR A 222 -15.30 -5.22 24.63
C THR A 222 -15.08 -6.15 23.44
N THR A 223 -14.30 -7.22 23.64
CA THR A 223 -14.09 -8.25 22.61
C THR A 223 -15.41 -8.81 22.12
N GLU A 224 -16.39 -9.00 23.01
CA GLU A 224 -17.73 -9.48 22.63
C GLU A 224 -18.49 -8.48 21.75
N GLU A 225 -18.47 -7.18 22.06
CA GLU A 225 -19.09 -6.14 21.20
C GLU A 225 -18.45 -6.09 19.82
N LYS A 226 -17.12 -6.26 19.74
CA LYS A 226 -16.39 -6.33 18.47
C LYS A 226 -16.77 -7.59 17.70
N LYS A 227 -16.85 -8.74 18.36
CA LYS A 227 -17.32 -10.03 17.81
C LYS A 227 -18.71 -9.89 17.20
N GLN A 228 -19.66 -9.36 17.96
CA GLN A 228 -21.03 -9.15 17.49
C GLN A 228 -21.08 -8.21 16.27
N ALA A 229 -20.26 -7.16 16.24
CA ALA A 229 -20.20 -6.26 15.10
C ALA A 229 -19.64 -6.92 13.83
N VAL A 230 -18.67 -7.83 13.95
CA VAL A 230 -18.15 -8.60 12.81
C VAL A 230 -19.20 -9.63 12.34
N ILE A 231 -19.80 -10.38 13.25
CA ILE A 231 -20.86 -11.37 12.96
C ILE A 231 -22.04 -10.69 12.24
N ALA A 232 -22.46 -9.51 12.70
CA ALA A 232 -23.59 -8.77 12.14
C ALA A 232 -23.39 -8.37 10.66
N THR A 233 -22.15 -8.35 10.15
CA THR A 233 -21.88 -8.09 8.72
C THR A 233 -22.33 -9.25 7.82
N GLY A 234 -22.31 -10.49 8.32
CA GLY A 234 -22.61 -11.69 7.55
C GLY A 234 -21.59 -12.04 6.46
N LEU A 235 -20.43 -11.34 6.41
CA LEU A 235 -19.46 -11.44 5.31
C LEU A 235 -18.24 -12.31 5.61
N TYR A 236 -18.02 -12.68 6.87
CA TYR A 236 -16.81 -13.35 7.34
C TYR A 236 -17.10 -14.72 7.96
N GLU A 237 -16.16 -15.66 7.79
CA GLU A 237 -16.19 -16.94 8.51
C GLU A 237 -15.76 -16.70 9.96
N CYS A 238 -16.72 -16.77 10.88
CA CYS A 238 -16.56 -16.43 12.29
C CYS A 238 -16.38 -17.68 13.15
N HIS A 239 -15.36 -17.66 14.02
CA HIS A 239 -15.04 -18.67 15.04
C HIS A 239 -15.17 -18.08 16.44
N ASP A 240 -14.89 -18.87 17.49
CA ASP A 240 -15.08 -18.43 18.88
C ASP A 240 -14.28 -17.19 19.27
N THR A 241 -13.00 -17.12 18.87
CA THR A 241 -12.08 -16.06 19.27
C THR A 241 -11.55 -15.21 18.11
N TYR A 242 -11.78 -15.64 16.86
CA TYR A 242 -11.28 -14.99 15.65
C TYR A 242 -12.26 -15.14 14.48
N PHE A 243 -11.99 -14.43 13.42
CA PHE A 243 -12.63 -14.61 12.12
C PHE A 243 -11.59 -14.69 11.01
N LEU A 244 -12.00 -15.26 9.88
CA LEU A 244 -11.19 -15.34 8.67
C LEU A 244 -11.62 -14.25 7.70
N ALA A 245 -10.63 -13.61 7.10
CA ALA A 245 -10.81 -12.55 6.13
C ALA A 245 -9.77 -12.69 5.01
N TYR A 246 -9.78 -11.74 4.09
CA TYR A 246 -8.86 -11.73 2.95
C TYR A 246 -8.13 -10.40 2.85
N LYS A 247 -6.92 -10.46 2.30
CA LYS A 247 -6.11 -9.29 2.02
C LYS A 247 -5.62 -9.32 0.58
N GLY A 248 -5.99 -8.30 -0.19
CA GLY A 248 -5.45 -8.07 -1.53
C GLY A 248 -4.06 -7.43 -1.42
N ILE A 249 -3.07 -8.03 -2.07
CA ILE A 249 -1.68 -7.60 -2.09
C ILE A 249 -1.09 -7.72 -3.50
N ARG A 250 0.08 -7.16 -3.71
CA ARG A 250 0.84 -7.27 -4.96
C ARG A 250 1.43 -8.68 -5.10
N SER A 251 1.80 -9.05 -6.31
CA SER A 251 2.44 -10.34 -6.60
C SER A 251 3.77 -10.55 -5.87
N ASP A 252 4.47 -9.46 -5.49
CA ASP A 252 5.67 -9.49 -4.66
C ASP A 252 5.39 -9.56 -3.14
N ARG A 253 4.12 -9.72 -2.79
CA ARG A 253 3.57 -9.86 -1.44
C ARG A 253 3.56 -8.57 -0.60
N TYR A 254 3.85 -7.42 -1.18
CA TYR A 254 3.68 -6.13 -0.49
C TYR A 254 2.24 -5.59 -0.62
N SER A 255 1.88 -4.65 0.24
CA SER A 255 0.65 -3.88 0.12
C SER A 255 0.62 -3.07 -1.18
N LYS A 256 -0.57 -2.78 -1.72
CA LYS A 256 -0.74 -2.07 -3.00
C LYS A 256 0.03 -0.74 -3.08
N PHE A 257 0.05 0.02 -1.99
CA PHE A 257 0.63 1.37 -1.92
C PHE A 257 1.63 1.55 -0.78
N ASN A 258 2.06 0.47 -0.13
CA ASN A 258 2.91 0.59 1.05
C ASN A 258 3.85 -0.61 1.15
N PHE A 259 5.14 -0.36 1.21
CA PHE A 259 6.20 -1.36 1.30
C PHE A 259 6.62 -1.69 2.75
N GLN A 260 5.90 -1.22 3.76
CA GLN A 260 6.25 -1.49 5.17
C GLN A 260 6.15 -2.97 5.54
N TYR A 261 5.20 -3.71 4.93
CA TYR A 261 4.98 -5.11 5.23
C TYR A 261 5.00 -5.95 3.97
N LYS A 262 5.85 -6.99 4.00
CA LYS A 262 5.82 -8.09 3.04
C LYS A 262 5.02 -9.24 3.68
N TYR A 263 3.85 -9.53 3.17
CA TYR A 263 2.90 -10.48 3.76
C TYR A 263 3.25 -11.91 3.39
N GLU A 264 4.17 -12.53 4.15
CA GLU A 264 4.57 -13.92 3.96
C GLU A 264 3.61 -14.88 4.69
N LYS A 265 3.53 -16.12 4.22
CA LYS A 265 2.78 -17.19 4.87
C LYS A 265 3.21 -17.36 6.33
N ASP A 266 2.25 -17.63 7.20
CA ASP A 266 2.42 -17.78 8.66
C ASP A 266 3.02 -16.52 9.35
N GLY A 267 3.11 -15.40 8.60
CA GLY A 267 3.58 -14.12 9.14
C GLY A 267 2.54 -13.45 10.00
N ILE A 268 2.98 -12.87 11.12
CA ILE A 268 2.16 -12.07 12.03
C ILE A 268 2.54 -10.60 11.84
N TYR A 269 1.54 -9.76 11.58
CA TYR A 269 1.72 -8.33 11.32
C TYR A 269 0.92 -7.50 12.30
N GLU A 270 1.60 -6.52 12.91
CA GLU A 270 0.99 -5.58 13.84
C GLU A 270 1.18 -4.16 13.34
N SER A 271 0.16 -3.35 13.44
CA SER A 271 0.21 -1.94 13.10
C SER A 271 -0.74 -1.18 13.99
N TRP A 272 -0.47 0.08 14.11
CA TRP A 272 -1.45 1.01 14.63
C TRP A 272 -2.67 1.05 13.69
N CYS A 273 -3.86 1.27 14.23
CA CYS A 273 -5.12 1.25 13.49
C CYS A 273 -5.98 2.48 13.81
N ASP A 274 -6.34 3.25 12.79
CA ASP A 274 -7.36 4.28 12.94
C ASP A 274 -8.74 3.64 13.08
N CYS A 275 -9.39 3.93 14.20
CA CYS A 275 -10.73 3.45 14.53
C CYS A 275 -11.85 4.38 14.03
N SER A 276 -11.54 5.37 13.18
CA SER A 276 -12.55 6.19 12.50
C SER A 276 -13.32 5.43 11.43
N ASN A 277 -14.36 6.05 10.88
CA ASN A 277 -15.13 5.48 9.77
C ASN A 277 -14.61 5.92 8.39
N ASP A 278 -13.46 6.60 8.33
CA ASP A 278 -12.91 7.12 7.08
C ASP A 278 -12.39 5.98 6.20
N GLU A 279 -12.75 5.95 4.93
CA GLU A 279 -12.45 4.85 4.02
C GLU A 279 -10.95 4.68 3.75
N ASN A 280 -10.22 5.76 3.63
CA ASN A 280 -8.80 5.80 3.28
C ASN A 280 -7.87 6.02 4.47
N SER A 281 -8.28 5.58 5.64
CA SER A 281 -7.49 5.76 6.84
C SER A 281 -6.48 4.64 7.07
N PHE A 282 -5.58 4.88 8.01
CA PHE A 282 -4.38 4.12 8.30
C PHE A 282 -4.65 2.82 9.09
N GLY A 283 -3.78 1.83 8.92
CA GLY A 283 -3.77 0.57 9.66
C GLY A 283 -3.82 -0.67 8.77
N LEU A 284 -3.73 -1.84 9.39
CA LEU A 284 -3.95 -3.10 8.70
C LEU A 284 -5.43 -3.20 8.32
N SER A 285 -5.70 -3.39 7.03
CA SER A 285 -7.05 -3.59 6.52
C SER A 285 -7.20 -4.98 5.93
N VAL A 286 -8.35 -5.59 6.22
CA VAL A 286 -8.80 -6.86 5.66
C VAL A 286 -10.20 -6.70 5.10
N TRP A 287 -10.58 -7.57 4.18
CA TRP A 287 -11.85 -7.51 3.45
C TRP A 287 -12.51 -8.89 3.40
N ASP A 288 -13.76 -8.95 2.99
CA ASP A 288 -14.29 -10.16 2.38
C ASP A 288 -13.54 -10.47 1.07
N GLU A 289 -13.67 -11.67 0.55
CA GLU A 289 -12.90 -12.13 -0.60
C GLU A 289 -13.12 -11.27 -1.85
N SER A 290 -14.35 -10.88 -2.13
CA SER A 290 -14.72 -10.12 -3.32
C SER A 290 -14.12 -8.71 -3.29
N ASN A 291 -14.20 -8.03 -2.15
CA ASN A 291 -13.63 -6.69 -1.96
C ASN A 291 -12.10 -6.72 -1.91
N ALA A 292 -11.48 -7.79 -1.37
CA ALA A 292 -10.02 -7.96 -1.42
C ALA A 292 -9.52 -8.03 -2.88
N ARG A 293 -10.21 -8.76 -3.75
CA ARG A 293 -9.89 -8.85 -5.20
C ARG A 293 -10.04 -7.51 -5.92
N VAL A 294 -11.06 -6.73 -5.57
CA VAL A 294 -11.26 -5.39 -6.14
C VAL A 294 -10.17 -4.43 -5.68
N TYR A 295 -9.74 -4.52 -4.41
CA TYR A 295 -8.70 -3.65 -3.86
C TYR A 295 -7.33 -3.88 -4.52
N CYS A 296 -6.89 -5.14 -4.58
CA CYS A 296 -5.65 -5.54 -5.27
C CYS A 296 -5.80 -6.98 -5.75
N GLY A 297 -6.07 -7.15 -7.04
CA GLY A 297 -6.36 -8.46 -7.64
C GLY A 297 -5.14 -9.28 -8.03
N GLU A 298 -3.91 -8.80 -7.79
CA GLU A 298 -2.70 -9.54 -8.18
C GLU A 298 -2.52 -10.81 -7.35
N LEU A 299 -2.68 -10.70 -6.04
CA LEU A 299 -2.66 -11.81 -5.09
C LEU A 299 -3.65 -11.52 -3.95
N VAL A 300 -4.44 -12.52 -3.58
CA VAL A 300 -5.34 -12.45 -2.42
C VAL A 300 -4.94 -13.55 -1.46
N VAL A 301 -4.58 -13.16 -0.25
CA VAL A 301 -4.18 -14.08 0.83
C VAL A 301 -5.24 -14.15 1.90
N ARG A 302 -5.42 -15.32 2.49
CA ARG A 302 -6.33 -15.56 3.61
C ARG A 302 -5.63 -15.18 4.91
N VAL A 303 -6.33 -14.46 5.77
CA VAL A 303 -5.80 -13.96 7.02
C VAL A 303 -6.73 -14.27 8.19
N LYS A 304 -6.14 -14.44 9.36
CA LYS A 304 -6.86 -14.60 10.63
C LYS A 304 -6.73 -13.33 11.45
N VAL A 305 -7.84 -12.87 12.01
CA VAL A 305 -7.90 -11.71 12.90
C VAL A 305 -8.66 -12.07 14.16
N ASN A 306 -8.03 -11.89 15.33
CA ASN A 306 -8.72 -12.06 16.62
C ASN A 306 -9.68 -10.89 16.85
N TYR A 307 -10.81 -11.13 17.51
CA TYR A 307 -11.80 -10.06 17.76
C TYR A 307 -11.26 -8.93 18.62
N GLU A 308 -10.36 -9.22 19.56
CA GLU A 308 -9.67 -8.18 20.35
C GLU A 308 -8.87 -7.20 19.49
N ASP A 309 -8.33 -7.68 18.36
CA ASP A 309 -7.51 -6.92 17.43
C ASP A 309 -8.34 -6.10 16.41
N VAL A 310 -9.66 -6.21 16.43
CA VAL A 310 -10.52 -5.39 15.58
C VAL A 310 -10.47 -3.93 16.01
N GLY A 311 -10.05 -3.07 15.10
CA GLY A 311 -10.03 -1.62 15.30
C GLY A 311 -11.31 -0.95 14.84
N ARG A 312 -11.87 -1.38 13.69
CA ARG A 312 -13.15 -0.86 13.16
C ARG A 312 -13.74 -1.77 12.10
N VAL A 313 -15.03 -1.98 12.14
CA VAL A 313 -15.84 -2.41 10.99
C VAL A 313 -16.23 -1.15 10.22
N VAL A 314 -15.79 -1.05 8.96
CA VAL A 314 -15.95 0.13 8.13
C VAL A 314 -17.12 -0.07 7.16
N HIS A 315 -17.95 0.95 7.00
CA HIS A 315 -19.15 0.92 6.15
C HIS A 315 -20.04 -0.31 6.43
N ASP A 316 -20.45 -1.00 5.38
CA ASP A 316 -21.35 -2.16 5.44
C ASP A 316 -20.63 -3.47 5.83
N GLY A 317 -19.41 -3.37 6.35
CA GLY A 317 -18.62 -4.52 6.81
C GLY A 317 -17.70 -5.12 5.76
N GLY A 318 -17.74 -4.67 4.51
CA GLY A 318 -16.85 -5.16 3.44
C GLY A 318 -15.36 -4.88 3.69
N LYS A 319 -15.05 -3.99 4.65
CA LYS A 319 -13.70 -3.68 5.13
C LYS A 319 -13.64 -3.69 6.65
N ILE A 320 -12.66 -4.36 7.20
CA ILE A 320 -12.34 -4.29 8.63
C ILE A 320 -10.91 -3.80 8.80
N ARG A 321 -10.71 -2.83 9.69
CA ARG A 321 -9.38 -2.44 10.16
C ARG A 321 -9.03 -3.18 11.43
N CYS A 322 -7.76 -3.59 11.53
CA CYS A 322 -7.27 -4.34 12.67
C CYS A 322 -5.87 -3.88 13.11
N PHE A 323 -5.56 -4.13 14.37
CA PHE A 323 -4.26 -3.88 14.95
C PHE A 323 -3.27 -4.99 14.62
N LYS A 324 -3.79 -6.21 14.45
CA LYS A 324 -2.98 -7.42 14.23
C LYS A 324 -3.71 -8.38 13.30
N LEU A 325 -2.94 -9.04 12.45
CA LEU A 325 -3.40 -10.15 11.61
C LEU A 325 -2.31 -11.20 11.45
N GLU A 326 -2.72 -12.43 11.14
CA GLU A 326 -1.89 -13.57 10.81
C GLU A 326 -2.21 -14.02 9.37
N VAL A 327 -1.21 -14.18 8.52
CA VAL A 327 -1.38 -14.68 7.13
C VAL A 327 -1.35 -16.19 7.15
N LEU A 328 -2.33 -16.84 6.52
CA LEU A 328 -2.50 -18.30 6.53
C LEU A 328 -1.94 -18.98 5.28
N ASP A 329 -1.87 -18.25 4.13
CA ASP A 329 -1.45 -18.80 2.82
C ASP A 329 -0.67 -17.81 1.94
#